data_9fb82cf0df61f2a696c087c002222e7a
#
_entry.id   9fb82cf0df61f2a696c087c002222e7a
#
_cell.length_a   1.000
_cell.length_b   1.000
_cell.length_c   1.000
_cell.angle_alpha   90.00
_cell.angle_beta   90.00
_cell.angle_gamma   90.00
#
_symmetry.space_group_name_H-M   'P 1'
#
loop_
_entity.id
_entity.type
_entity.pdbx_description
1 polymer ?
#
loop_
_entity_poly.entity_id
_entity_poly.type
_entity_poly.pdbx_seq_one_letter_code
_entity_poly.pdbx_strand_id
1 'polypeptide(L)'
;MRHGVDPQARYGYLPWIVGFSRLPPCSPSDRIHDMAGHILIVDDDVIFRTLAAELLASMDFDVLDEAADGQQALVLVAGRCPDAILLDISLPGSDGFTLAPLLAAACPGAKIVLISAGIDYVPAEVLQTCAADAFLPKQELAVADLSALLTA
;
A
#
# COMPACT_ATOMS: atom_id res chain seq x y z
N MET A 1 -1.78 10.09 27.13
CA MET A 1 -1.79 10.05 26.56
C MET A 1 -1.84 10.02 25.81
N ARG A 2 -1.88 9.73 25.73
CA ARG A 2 -1.97 9.53 24.87
C ARG A 2 -2.24 9.86 24.23
N HIS A 3 -2.39 9.79 23.94
CA HIS A 3 -2.62 9.96 23.18
C HIS A 3 -2.73 10.17 22.47
N GLY A 4 -2.69 10.03 22.31
CA GLY A 4 -2.72 10.06 21.62
C GLY A 4 -2.55 10.09 20.87
N VAL A 5 -2.57 10.01 20.52
CA VAL A 5 -2.29 10.08 19.77
C VAL A 5 -2.00 10.30 19.17
N ASP A 6 -1.86 10.20 19.09
CA ASP A 6 -1.41 10.36 18.55
C ASP A 6 -1.01 10.71 17.82
N PRO A 7 -0.68 11.05 17.82
CA PRO A 7 -0.33 11.21 16.91
C PRO A 7 0.12 11.09 16.33
N GLN A 8 0.35 11.23 16.48
CA GLN A 8 0.76 10.88 16.26
C GLN A 8 0.50 10.35 16.05
N ALA A 9 -0.19 10.79 16.29
CA ALA A 9 -0.79 9.88 16.20
C ALA A 9 -0.76 9.06 15.05
N ARG A 10 -1.01 9.38 13.95
CA ARG A 10 -0.92 8.55 12.91
C ARG A 10 0.40 8.00 12.81
N TYR A 11 1.31 8.72 12.93
CA TYR A 11 2.57 8.23 12.95
C TYR A 11 3.10 8.49 14.23
N GLY A 12 2.65 8.73 14.86
CA GLY A 12 2.97 8.87 15.87
C GLY A 12 3.70 8.73 16.63
N TYR A 13 3.96 8.66 16.93
CA TYR A 13 4.49 8.57 17.69
C TYR A 13 5.28 7.76 17.87
N LEU A 14 5.74 7.41 17.65
CA LEU A 14 6.37 6.58 17.67
C LEU A 14 7.25 6.41 18.47
N PRO A 15 7.31 6.53 19.27
CA PRO A 15 8.11 6.31 20.00
C PRO A 15 8.56 5.36 20.04
N TRP A 16 8.71 5.25 19.79
CA TRP A 16 8.99 4.70 19.58
C TRP A 16 9.17 3.66 19.73
N ILE A 17 8.76 3.40 19.62
CA ILE A 17 8.45 2.66 19.58
C ILE A 17 8.55 1.47 20.23
N VAL A 18 8.93 1.41 21.24
CA VAL A 18 8.92 0.29 21.91
C VAL A 18 7.62 -0.31 22.01
N GLY A 19 6.63 0.33 22.25
CA GLY A 19 5.35 -0.25 22.33
C GLY A 19 4.73 -0.65 21.07
N PHE A 20 5.34 -0.30 19.98
CA PHE A 20 4.84 -0.63 18.72
C PHE A 20 4.67 -2.08 18.48
N SER A 21 5.61 -2.90 18.83
CA SER A 21 5.52 -4.30 18.53
C SER A 21 4.33 -4.96 19.18
N ARG A 22 3.68 -4.27 20.07
CA ARG A 22 2.57 -4.83 20.71
C ARG A 22 1.28 -4.40 20.12
N LEU A 23 1.27 -3.45 19.21
CA LEU A 23 0.04 -3.03 18.61
C LEU A 23 -0.53 -4.15 17.79
N PRO A 24 -1.80 -4.44 17.93
CA PRO A 24 -2.39 -5.49 17.10
C PRO A 24 -2.48 -5.03 15.67
N PRO A 25 -2.54 -5.96 14.76
CA PRO A 25 -2.82 -5.60 13.37
C PRO A 25 -4.18 -4.97 13.30
N CYS A 26 -4.48 -4.33 12.19
CA CYS A 26 -5.77 -3.72 11.99
C CYS A 26 -6.85 -4.74 12.21
N SER A 27 -7.74 -4.46 13.12
CA SER A 27 -8.83 -5.38 13.38
C SER A 27 -9.92 -5.21 12.34
N PRO A 28 -10.76 -6.22 12.17
CA PRO A 28 -11.89 -6.06 11.26
C PRO A 28 -12.78 -4.89 11.62
N SER A 29 -12.87 -4.54 12.88
CA SER A 29 -13.72 -3.43 13.28
C SER A 29 -13.16 -2.10 12.81
N ASP A 30 -11.88 -2.01 12.53
CA ASP A 30 -11.30 -0.78 12.03
C ASP A 30 -11.72 -0.47 10.61
N ARG A 31 -12.33 -1.43 9.94
CA ARG A 31 -12.75 -1.29 8.55
C ARG A 31 -14.25 -1.24 8.37
N ILE A 32 -14.98 -1.08 9.45
CA ILE A 32 -16.44 -1.11 9.37
C ILE A 32 -17.00 -0.05 8.46
N HIS A 33 -16.37 1.13 8.46
CA HIS A 33 -16.90 2.25 7.70
C HIS A 33 -16.46 2.28 6.27
N ASP A 34 -15.59 1.37 5.86
CA ASP A 34 -15.03 1.43 4.52
C ASP A 34 -15.78 0.53 3.59
N MET A 35 -16.20 1.10 2.48
CA MET A 35 -16.96 0.35 1.50
C MET A 35 -16.09 -0.60 0.72
N ALA A 36 -14.89 -0.20 0.36
CA ALA A 36 -14.04 -0.98 -0.52
C ALA A 36 -12.65 -1.27 0.03
N GLY A 37 -12.19 -0.53 1.03
CA GLY A 37 -10.93 -0.82 1.67
C GLY A 37 -9.95 0.34 1.69
N HIS A 38 -8.88 0.15 2.44
CA HIS A 38 -7.81 1.14 2.59
C HIS A 38 -6.65 0.80 1.68
N ILE A 39 -6.18 1.77 0.94
CA ILE A 39 -5.13 1.58 -0.05
C ILE A 39 -3.92 2.42 0.33
N LEU A 40 -2.73 1.84 0.19
CA LEU A 40 -1.47 2.57 0.23
C LEU A 40 -0.93 2.67 -1.19
N ILE A 41 -0.54 3.87 -1.62
CA ILE A 41 0.07 4.06 -2.93
C ILE A 41 1.55 4.35 -2.72
N VAL A 42 2.41 3.56 -3.36
CA VAL A 42 3.86 3.71 -3.27
C VAL A 42 4.41 4.01 -4.66
N ASP A 43 4.78 5.26 -4.89
CA ASP A 43 5.23 5.73 -6.19
C ASP A 43 5.93 7.07 -6.00
N ASP A 44 7.08 7.29 -6.62
CA ASP A 44 7.79 8.55 -6.46
C ASP A 44 7.22 9.67 -7.31
N ASP A 45 6.32 9.36 -8.24
CA ASP A 45 5.70 10.37 -9.10
C ASP A 45 4.48 10.94 -8.41
N VAL A 46 4.61 12.17 -7.91
CA VAL A 46 3.53 12.81 -7.15
C VAL A 46 2.29 13.02 -8.03
N ILE A 47 2.47 13.25 -9.32
CA ILE A 47 1.33 13.43 -10.21
C ILE A 47 0.55 12.14 -10.34
N PHE A 48 1.25 11.02 -10.51
CA PHE A 48 0.58 9.74 -10.58
C PHE A 48 -0.15 9.44 -9.27
N ARG A 49 0.50 9.67 -8.13
CA ARG A 49 -0.16 9.41 -6.84
C ARG A 49 -1.44 10.20 -6.71
N THR A 50 -1.41 11.48 -7.10
CA THR A 50 -2.59 12.34 -7.01
C THR A 50 -3.72 11.81 -7.87
N LEU A 51 -3.41 11.46 -9.13
CA LEU A 51 -4.43 10.95 -10.04
C LEU A 51 -4.98 9.61 -9.58
N ALA A 52 -4.10 8.73 -9.13
CA ALA A 52 -4.53 7.42 -8.65
C ALA A 52 -5.41 7.55 -7.40
N ALA A 53 -5.04 8.45 -6.50
CA ALA A 53 -5.84 8.66 -5.29
C ALA A 53 -7.23 9.17 -5.63
N GLU A 54 -7.33 10.11 -6.59
CA GLU A 54 -8.63 10.62 -7.02
C GLU A 54 -9.48 9.53 -7.65
N LEU A 55 -8.86 8.73 -8.50
CA LEU A 55 -9.57 7.64 -9.14
C LEU A 55 -10.09 6.63 -8.13
N LEU A 56 -9.23 6.22 -7.20
CA LEU A 56 -9.61 5.26 -6.18
C LEU A 56 -10.70 5.80 -5.28
N ALA A 57 -10.62 7.07 -4.92
CA ALA A 57 -11.66 7.69 -4.09
C ALA A 57 -13.00 7.69 -4.81
N SER A 58 -12.99 7.87 -6.12
CA SER A 58 -14.25 7.86 -6.89
C SER A 58 -14.87 6.46 -6.93
N MET A 59 -14.12 5.44 -6.57
CA MET A 59 -14.58 4.06 -6.51
C MET A 59 -14.79 3.58 -5.07
N ASP A 60 -14.87 4.52 -4.14
CA ASP A 60 -15.12 4.27 -2.72
C ASP A 60 -13.97 3.59 -1.98
N PHE A 61 -12.78 3.58 -2.55
CA PHE A 61 -11.60 3.18 -1.80
C PHE A 61 -11.09 4.38 -1.00
N ASP A 62 -10.54 4.08 0.16
CA ASP A 62 -9.95 5.10 1.01
C ASP A 62 -8.44 5.03 0.86
N VAL A 63 -7.84 6.06 0.27
CA VAL A 63 -6.39 6.09 0.15
C VAL A 63 -5.85 6.50 1.50
N LEU A 64 -5.36 5.51 2.23
CA LEU A 64 -4.92 5.67 3.59
C LEU A 64 -3.69 6.56 3.67
N ASP A 65 -2.72 6.29 2.82
CA ASP A 65 -1.46 7.03 2.80
C ASP A 65 -0.80 6.91 1.44
N GLU A 66 0.20 7.75 1.23
CA GLU A 66 1.01 7.74 0.02
C GLU A 66 2.48 7.76 0.44
N ALA A 67 3.29 6.97 -0.23
CA ALA A 67 4.73 6.91 0.01
C ALA A 67 5.48 7.19 -1.28
N ALA A 68 6.56 7.94 -1.19
CA ALA A 68 7.37 8.28 -2.36
C ALA A 68 8.53 7.30 -2.56
N ASP A 69 8.81 6.46 -1.58
CA ASP A 69 9.89 5.48 -1.69
C ASP A 69 9.62 4.30 -0.76
N GLY A 70 10.48 3.29 -0.85
CA GLY A 70 10.30 2.07 -0.09
C GLY A 70 10.42 2.25 1.41
N GLN A 71 11.30 3.14 1.85
CA GLN A 71 11.48 3.35 3.28
C GLN A 71 10.24 3.98 3.89
N GLN A 72 9.68 4.97 3.22
CA GLN A 72 8.42 5.56 3.68
C GLN A 72 7.32 4.52 3.74
N ALA A 73 7.23 3.66 2.72
CA ALA A 73 6.22 2.62 2.69
C ALA A 73 6.34 1.70 3.89
N LEU A 74 7.55 1.26 4.20
CA LEU A 74 7.76 0.36 5.33
C LEU A 74 7.41 1.01 6.66
N VAL A 75 7.72 2.29 6.82
CA VAL A 75 7.35 3.02 8.03
C VAL A 75 5.84 3.10 8.17
N LEU A 76 5.15 3.40 7.07
CA LEU A 76 3.70 3.54 7.11
C LEU A 76 3.00 2.24 7.45
N VAL A 77 3.43 1.13 6.84
CA VAL A 77 2.77 -0.15 7.12
C VAL A 77 3.10 -0.67 8.53
N ALA A 78 4.21 -0.24 9.11
CA ALA A 78 4.50 -0.60 10.49
C ALA A 78 3.49 0.02 11.46
N GLY A 79 2.94 1.17 11.11
CA GLY A 79 1.93 1.82 11.93
C GLY A 79 0.53 1.31 11.67
N ARG A 80 0.24 0.95 10.45
CA ARG A 80 -1.10 0.50 10.08
C ARG A 80 -1.05 -0.23 8.74
N CYS A 81 -1.56 -1.45 8.71
CA CYS A 81 -1.62 -2.22 7.48
C CYS A 81 -2.78 -1.78 6.61
N PRO A 82 -2.53 -1.49 5.34
CA PRO A 82 -3.62 -1.26 4.41
C PRO A 82 -4.24 -2.59 3.97
N ASP A 83 -5.36 -2.52 3.28
CA ASP A 83 -5.95 -3.70 2.67
C ASP A 83 -5.28 -4.04 1.35
N ALA A 84 -4.77 -3.05 0.66
CA ALA A 84 -4.05 -3.26 -0.59
C ALA A 84 -2.98 -2.19 -0.78
N ILE A 85 -1.98 -2.52 -1.58
CA ILE A 85 -0.86 -1.64 -1.87
C ILE A 85 -0.68 -1.59 -3.38
N LEU A 86 -0.69 -0.38 -3.94
CA LEU A 86 -0.23 -0.15 -5.31
C LEU A 86 1.24 0.19 -5.22
N LEU A 87 2.09 -0.62 -5.82
CA LEU A 87 3.53 -0.51 -5.64
C LEU A 87 4.23 -0.36 -6.97
N ASP A 88 4.84 0.79 -7.18
CA ASP A 88 5.62 1.04 -8.38
C ASP A 88 6.87 0.16 -8.37
N ILE A 89 7.17 -0.45 -9.50
CA ILE A 89 8.38 -1.26 -9.65
C ILE A 89 9.63 -0.39 -9.57
N SER A 90 9.58 0.82 -10.12
CA SER A 90 10.76 1.71 -10.20
C SER A 90 10.69 2.77 -9.13
N LEU A 91 11.42 2.58 -8.05
CA LEU A 91 11.46 3.53 -6.94
C LEU A 91 12.88 4.00 -6.68
N PRO A 92 13.07 5.20 -6.12
CA PRO A 92 14.41 5.65 -5.77
C PRO A 92 15.04 4.71 -4.74
N GLY A 93 16.22 4.23 -5.05
CA GLY A 93 16.99 3.39 -4.12
C GLY A 93 16.48 1.98 -3.91
N SER A 94 15.45 1.59 -4.64
CA SER A 94 14.87 0.27 -4.45
C SER A 94 13.97 -0.04 -5.63
N ASP A 95 13.52 -1.28 -5.74
CA ASP A 95 12.55 -1.62 -6.76
C ASP A 95 11.39 -2.38 -6.12
N GLY A 96 10.27 -2.42 -6.84
CA GLY A 96 9.07 -3.04 -6.31
C GLY A 96 9.20 -4.54 -6.11
N PHE A 97 10.01 -5.21 -6.93
CA PHE A 97 10.19 -6.65 -6.78
C PHE A 97 10.89 -7.00 -5.48
N THR A 98 11.84 -6.17 -5.05
CA THR A 98 12.56 -6.36 -3.79
C THR A 98 11.70 -5.92 -2.61
N LEU A 99 10.93 -4.86 -2.78
CA LEU A 99 10.14 -4.30 -1.71
C LEU A 99 8.88 -5.11 -1.40
N ALA A 100 8.27 -5.72 -2.43
CA ALA A 100 7.02 -6.44 -2.25
C ALA A 100 7.08 -7.51 -1.18
N PRO A 101 8.11 -8.39 -1.14
CA PRO A 101 8.14 -9.40 -0.09
C PRO A 101 8.29 -8.80 1.31
N LEU A 102 8.95 -7.65 1.42
CA LEU A 102 9.07 -7.00 2.72
C LEU A 102 7.72 -6.46 3.18
N LEU A 103 6.97 -5.86 2.27
CA LEU A 103 5.63 -5.38 2.58
C LEU A 103 4.67 -6.53 2.88
N ALA A 104 4.79 -7.62 2.14
CA ALA A 104 3.96 -8.80 2.38
C ALA A 104 4.25 -9.40 3.76
N ALA A 105 5.50 -9.40 4.18
CA ALA A 105 5.85 -9.91 5.51
C ALA A 105 5.31 -8.99 6.60
N ALA A 106 5.33 -7.68 6.36
CA ALA A 106 4.84 -6.72 7.35
C ALA A 106 3.32 -6.72 7.45
N CYS A 107 2.64 -6.96 6.34
CA CYS A 107 1.17 -6.94 6.27
C CYS A 107 0.70 -8.16 5.48
N PRO A 108 0.66 -9.32 6.10
CA PRO A 108 0.37 -10.57 5.35
C PRO A 108 -0.99 -10.59 4.68
N GLY A 109 -1.94 -9.81 5.17
CA GLY A 109 -3.27 -9.78 4.56
C GLY A 109 -3.43 -8.75 3.47
N ALA A 110 -2.42 -7.93 3.20
CA ALA A 110 -2.56 -6.87 2.20
C ALA A 110 -2.35 -7.44 0.80
N LYS A 111 -3.20 -7.00 -0.13
CA LYS A 111 -3.04 -7.34 -1.53
C LYS A 111 -1.98 -6.44 -2.12
N ILE A 112 -1.03 -6.98 -2.85
CA ILE A 112 0.03 -6.17 -3.47
C ILE A 112 -0.11 -6.21 -4.97
N VAL A 113 -0.34 -5.05 -5.58
CA VAL A 113 -0.44 -4.91 -7.02
C VAL A 113 0.74 -4.06 -7.49
N LEU A 114 1.62 -4.68 -8.28
CA LEU A 114 2.74 -3.96 -8.86
C LEU A 114 2.25 -3.10 -10.02
N ILE A 115 2.80 -1.90 -10.16
CA ILE A 115 2.47 -1.01 -11.26
C ILE A 115 3.75 -0.52 -11.92
N SER A 116 3.67 -0.18 -13.19
CA SER A 116 4.82 0.32 -13.94
C SER A 116 4.37 1.13 -15.14
N ALA A 117 5.12 2.18 -15.44
CA ALA A 117 4.95 2.92 -16.68
C ALA A 117 5.80 2.35 -17.80
N GLY A 118 6.81 1.55 -17.47
CA GLY A 118 7.82 1.14 -18.43
C GLY A 118 7.70 -0.27 -18.97
N ILE A 119 6.91 -1.13 -18.34
CA ILE A 119 6.71 -2.49 -18.83
C ILE A 119 5.24 -2.80 -18.83
N ASP A 120 4.84 -3.73 -19.68
CA ASP A 120 3.44 -4.07 -19.86
C ASP A 120 3.06 -5.42 -19.30
N TYR A 121 4.02 -6.20 -18.85
CA TYR A 121 3.75 -7.57 -18.45
C TYR A 121 4.78 -8.07 -17.45
N VAL A 122 4.31 -8.80 -16.44
CA VAL A 122 5.16 -9.50 -15.48
C VAL A 122 4.66 -10.94 -15.42
N PRO A 123 5.56 -11.92 -15.66
CA PRO A 123 5.14 -13.33 -15.61
C PRO A 123 4.63 -13.73 -14.23
N ALA A 124 3.69 -14.67 -14.22
CA ALA A 124 3.11 -15.13 -12.96
C ALA A 124 4.16 -15.68 -12.00
N GLU A 125 5.19 -16.35 -12.53
CA GLU A 125 6.25 -16.89 -11.69
C GLU A 125 7.00 -15.80 -10.95
N VAL A 126 7.21 -14.66 -11.61
CA VAL A 126 7.90 -13.52 -10.99
C VAL A 126 7.03 -12.93 -9.90
N LEU A 127 5.74 -12.81 -10.15
CA LEU A 127 4.80 -12.30 -9.14
C LEU A 127 4.81 -13.19 -7.91
N GLN A 128 4.77 -14.50 -8.11
CA GLN A 128 4.80 -15.43 -6.99
C GLN A 128 6.10 -15.31 -6.19
N THR A 129 7.21 -15.19 -6.90
CA THR A 129 8.52 -15.10 -6.25
C THR A 129 8.64 -13.86 -5.39
N CYS A 130 8.07 -12.76 -5.81
CA CYS A 130 8.17 -11.50 -5.06
C CYS A 130 6.98 -11.26 -4.14
N ALA A 131 6.08 -12.21 -4.02
CA ALA A 131 4.92 -12.12 -3.13
C ALA A 131 3.92 -11.05 -3.56
N ALA A 132 3.88 -10.71 -4.85
CA ALA A 132 2.88 -9.79 -5.37
C ALA A 132 1.68 -10.59 -5.89
N ASP A 133 0.50 -9.98 -5.81
CA ASP A 133 -0.72 -10.65 -6.22
C ASP A 133 -1.08 -10.38 -7.67
N ALA A 134 -0.66 -9.25 -8.21
CA ALA A 134 -0.97 -8.88 -9.58
C ALA A 134 -0.04 -7.79 -10.09
N PHE A 135 -0.09 -7.56 -11.38
CA PHE A 135 0.63 -6.49 -12.03
C PHE A 135 -0.32 -5.71 -12.93
N LEU A 136 -0.15 -4.39 -12.97
CA LEU A 136 -0.98 -3.51 -13.77
C LEU A 136 -0.13 -2.42 -14.38
N PRO A 137 -0.09 -2.26 -15.70
CA PRO A 137 0.54 -1.09 -16.30
C PRO A 137 -0.17 0.18 -15.85
N LYS A 138 0.58 1.23 -15.56
CA LYS A 138 -0.02 2.48 -15.04
C LYS A 138 -1.06 3.05 -15.97
N GLN A 139 -0.85 2.93 -17.28
CA GLN A 139 -1.78 3.47 -18.26
C GLN A 139 -3.13 2.75 -18.27
N GLU A 140 -3.21 1.59 -17.64
CA GLU A 140 -4.45 0.83 -17.58
C GLU A 140 -5.22 1.03 -16.29
N LEU A 141 -4.69 1.86 -15.40
CA LEU A 141 -5.32 2.02 -14.09
C LEU A 141 -6.78 2.44 -14.19
N ALA A 142 -7.09 3.34 -15.10
CA ALA A 142 -8.45 3.89 -15.22
C ALA A 142 -9.44 2.90 -15.84
N VAL A 143 -8.96 1.87 -16.53
CA VAL A 143 -9.85 0.92 -17.22
C VAL A 143 -9.84 -0.47 -16.59
N ALA A 144 -8.96 -0.72 -15.64
CA ALA A 144 -8.86 -2.02 -15.00
C ALA A 144 -9.99 -2.20 -14.00
N ASP A 145 -10.31 -3.45 -13.73
CA ASP A 145 -11.27 -3.78 -12.69
C ASP A 145 -10.54 -3.73 -11.35
N LEU A 146 -10.43 -2.53 -10.79
CA LEU A 146 -9.69 -2.32 -9.55
C LEU A 146 -10.36 -3.01 -8.36
N SER A 147 -11.67 -3.16 -8.40
CA SER A 147 -12.33 -3.89 -7.33
C SER A 147 -11.84 -5.33 -7.28
N ALA A 148 -11.71 -5.98 -8.42
CA ALA A 148 -11.20 -7.35 -8.46
C ALA A 148 -9.73 -7.42 -8.07
N LEU A 149 -8.94 -6.42 -8.46
CA LEU A 149 -7.51 -6.45 -8.20
C LEU A 149 -7.17 -6.11 -6.75
N LEU A 150 -7.91 -5.22 -6.13
CA LEU A 150 -7.55 -4.67 -4.82
C LEU A 150 -8.31 -5.26 -3.65
N THR A 151 -9.29 -6.09 -3.90
CA THR A 151 -10.03 -6.77 -2.83
C THR A 151 -9.80 -8.27 -2.92
N ALA A 152 -9.87 -8.92 -1.80
CA ALA A 152 -9.59 -10.34 -1.74
C ALA A 152 -10.75 -11.19 -2.24
#